data_0c96a5b793a9dad6df2a2221b73b11ef
#
_entry.id   0c96a5b793a9dad6df2a2221b73b11ef
#
_cell.length_a   1.000
_cell.length_b   1.000
_cell.length_c   1.000
_cell.angle_alpha   90.00
_cell.angle_beta   90.00
_cell.angle_gamma   90.00
#
_symmetry.space_group_name_H-M   'P 1'
#
loop_
_entity.id
_entity.type
_entity.pdbx_description
1 polymer ?
#
loop_
_entity_poly.entity_id
_entity_poly.type
_entity_poly.pdbx_seq_one_letter_code
_entity_poly.pdbx_strand_id
1 'polypeptide(L)'
;MVGIVVVSHSDALAEGVVALAREMGGEELALEPAGGMGEPGVLGTDADRVRGAIERAMSPDGVLVLMDLGSALMSAEFALELLEDAPGRVVLSEAPLVEGTVAAAVAARGGASLDEVSDEARSALAMKASQLGSTAPQAPEPEAEPGAPPPDANPPSPTAPHADAEAALAVRNQIGLHARPAARFVKIARGFDAEVTVAKAPDGKAVKAGSLTNVVALGARLGDTLLVSATGPQAHEAIAALERLAAEGFGDGVAAGAPAA
;
A
#
# COMPACT_ATOMS: atom_id res chain seq x y z
N MET A 1 7.07 14.16 -1.42
CA MET A 1 6.60 12.78 -1.12
C MET A 1 6.68 12.56 0.38
N VAL A 2 5.74 11.80 0.93
CA VAL A 2 5.74 11.41 2.36
C VAL A 2 7.00 10.62 2.68
N GLY A 3 7.71 11.02 3.76
CA GLY A 3 8.85 10.27 4.29
C GLY A 3 8.38 9.14 5.21
N ILE A 4 9.21 8.12 5.37
CA ILE A 4 8.90 6.96 6.22
C ILE A 4 10.06 6.67 7.15
N VAL A 5 9.77 6.47 8.43
CA VAL A 5 10.75 6.08 9.46
C VAL A 5 10.37 4.72 10.02
N VAL A 6 11.35 3.84 10.13
CA VAL A 6 11.21 2.49 10.70
C VAL A 6 11.95 2.45 12.04
N VAL A 7 11.19 2.41 13.13
CA VAL A 7 11.73 2.33 14.50
C VAL A 7 11.73 0.89 14.97
N SER A 8 12.88 0.40 15.44
CA SER A 8 12.99 -0.97 15.94
C SER A 8 14.00 -1.07 17.09
N HIS A 9 13.80 -2.04 17.98
CA HIS A 9 14.79 -2.39 18.99
C HIS A 9 16.07 -2.94 18.38
N SER A 10 16.04 -3.43 17.16
CA SER A 10 17.18 -3.98 16.43
C SER A 10 17.54 -3.10 15.25
N ASP A 11 18.77 -2.63 15.19
CA ASP A 11 19.33 -1.89 14.07
C ASP A 11 19.23 -2.71 12.76
N ALA A 12 19.67 -3.96 12.81
CA ALA A 12 19.60 -4.86 11.66
C ALA A 12 18.16 -5.12 11.19
N LEU A 13 17.15 -5.13 12.08
CA LEU A 13 15.76 -5.27 11.70
C LEU A 13 15.26 -4.01 10.99
N ALA A 14 15.53 -2.83 11.54
CA ALA A 14 15.14 -1.56 10.92
C ALA A 14 15.75 -1.41 9.52
N GLU A 15 17.05 -1.68 9.37
CA GLU A 15 17.77 -1.65 8.10
C GLU A 15 17.20 -2.67 7.10
N GLY A 16 16.92 -3.90 7.55
CA GLY A 16 16.34 -4.95 6.71
C GLY A 16 14.95 -4.60 6.18
N VAL A 17 14.10 -4.01 7.02
CA VAL A 17 12.77 -3.54 6.62
C VAL A 17 12.87 -2.39 5.62
N VAL A 18 13.76 -1.41 5.87
CA VAL A 18 14.01 -0.29 4.95
C VAL A 18 14.53 -0.80 3.60
N ALA A 19 15.48 -1.74 3.61
CA ALA A 19 16.01 -2.33 2.37
C ALA A 19 14.92 -3.03 1.56
N LEU A 20 14.06 -3.83 2.21
CA LEU A 20 12.93 -4.50 1.56
C LEU A 20 11.92 -3.50 0.98
N ALA A 21 11.58 -2.47 1.74
CA ALA A 21 10.61 -1.45 1.30
C ALA A 21 11.18 -0.62 0.13
N ARG A 22 12.48 -0.34 0.11
CA ARG A 22 13.17 0.39 -0.95
C ARG A 22 13.14 -0.34 -2.29
N GLU A 23 13.22 -1.67 -2.28
CA GLU A 23 13.06 -2.50 -3.49
C GLU A 23 11.72 -2.22 -4.23
N MET A 24 10.67 -1.85 -3.49
CA MET A 24 9.32 -1.64 -4.02
C MET A 24 8.95 -0.15 -4.14
N GLY A 25 9.34 0.66 -3.16
CA GLY A 25 9.12 2.10 -3.13
C GLY A 25 10.09 2.89 -4.02
N GLY A 26 11.30 2.36 -4.27
CA GLY A 26 12.36 2.99 -5.05
C GLY A 26 13.30 3.84 -4.22
N GLU A 27 14.47 4.16 -4.80
CA GLU A 27 15.59 4.84 -4.13
C GLU A 27 15.33 6.33 -3.81
N GLU A 28 14.38 6.97 -4.49
CA GLU A 28 14.09 8.39 -4.31
C GLU A 28 13.23 8.70 -3.07
N LEU A 29 12.68 7.65 -2.45
CA LEU A 29 11.85 7.81 -1.27
C LEU A 29 12.74 7.95 -0.02
N ALA A 30 12.44 8.95 0.81
CA ALA A 30 13.07 9.11 2.11
C ALA A 30 12.57 8.00 3.06
N LEU A 31 13.36 6.93 3.15
CA LEU A 31 13.15 5.77 4.01
C LEU A 31 14.31 5.70 5.00
N GLU A 32 14.05 5.98 6.29
CA GLU A 32 15.06 6.10 7.31
C GLU A 32 14.92 5.03 8.40
N PRO A 33 15.97 4.24 8.67
CA PRO A 33 15.98 3.33 9.82
C PRO A 33 16.35 4.08 11.09
N ALA A 34 15.70 3.72 12.21
CA ALA A 34 16.01 4.17 13.56
C ALA A 34 15.98 2.97 14.52
N GLY A 35 17.00 2.12 14.45
CA GLY A 35 17.10 0.91 15.25
C GLY A 35 18.21 0.96 16.28
N GLY A 36 18.10 0.13 17.34
CA GLY A 36 19.14 -0.07 18.34
C GLY A 36 19.48 1.17 19.18
N MET A 37 20.54 1.05 19.96
CA MET A 37 21.04 2.08 20.89
C MET A 37 22.28 2.83 20.38
N GLY A 38 22.58 2.74 19.09
CA GLY A 38 23.75 3.39 18.49
C GLY A 38 25.04 2.55 18.49
N GLU A 39 25.10 1.48 19.27
CA GLU A 39 26.19 0.52 19.28
C GLU A 39 25.78 -0.76 18.52
N PRO A 40 26.64 -1.34 17.67
CA PRO A 40 26.32 -2.53 16.88
C PRO A 40 25.85 -3.70 17.77
N GLY A 41 24.68 -4.23 17.48
CA GLY A 41 24.10 -5.39 18.18
C GLY A 41 23.48 -5.10 19.55
N VAL A 42 23.52 -3.85 20.03
CA VAL A 42 22.83 -3.45 21.27
C VAL A 42 21.37 -3.19 20.98
N LEU A 43 20.51 -4.00 21.58
CA LEU A 43 19.05 -3.88 21.42
C LEU A 43 18.49 -2.74 22.27
N GLY A 44 17.49 -2.06 21.77
CA GLY A 44 16.78 -0.96 22.43
C GLY A 44 16.35 0.11 21.44
N THR A 45 15.78 1.19 21.93
CA THR A 45 15.38 2.35 21.11
C THR A 45 15.89 3.62 21.74
N ASP A 46 16.37 4.55 20.93
CA ASP A 46 16.94 5.83 21.33
C ASP A 46 16.15 6.98 20.69
N ALA A 47 15.60 7.87 21.52
CA ALA A 47 14.74 8.96 21.04
C ALA A 47 15.48 9.98 20.16
N ASP A 48 16.78 10.25 20.43
CA ASP A 48 17.57 11.14 19.58
C ASP A 48 17.83 10.54 18.20
N ARG A 49 18.04 9.21 18.12
CA ARG A 49 18.14 8.50 16.83
C ARG A 49 16.82 8.55 16.06
N VAL A 50 15.69 8.35 16.74
CA VAL A 50 14.34 8.45 16.14
C VAL A 50 14.11 9.87 15.65
N ARG A 51 14.39 10.89 16.46
CA ARG A 51 14.28 12.30 16.07
C ARG A 51 15.12 12.60 14.82
N GLY A 52 16.39 12.22 14.82
CA GLY A 52 17.28 12.44 13.67
C GLY A 52 16.81 11.72 12.40
N ALA A 53 16.21 10.54 12.52
CA ALA A 53 15.59 9.84 11.37
C ALA A 53 14.35 10.58 10.85
N ILE A 54 13.50 11.08 11.76
CA ILE A 54 12.33 11.89 11.39
C ILE A 54 12.78 13.17 10.68
N GLU A 55 13.80 13.88 11.18
CA GLU A 55 14.36 15.08 10.56
C GLU A 55 14.88 14.80 9.15
N ARG A 56 15.60 13.69 8.93
CA ARG A 56 16.09 13.30 7.59
C ARG A 56 14.99 12.90 6.62
N ALA A 57 13.92 12.28 7.13
CA ALA A 57 12.76 11.89 6.31
C ALA A 57 11.76 13.03 6.08
N MET A 58 11.92 14.16 6.79
CA MET A 58 10.95 15.24 6.83
C MET A 58 10.76 15.92 5.48
N SER A 59 9.50 16.11 5.12
CA SER A 59 9.08 16.86 3.94
C SER A 59 7.80 17.65 4.23
N PRO A 60 7.40 18.60 3.37
CA PRO A 60 6.10 19.28 3.50
C PRO A 60 4.90 18.31 3.45
N ASP A 61 5.06 17.14 2.81
CA ASP A 61 4.01 16.10 2.74
C ASP A 61 3.91 15.27 4.03
N GLY A 62 4.85 15.45 4.96
CA GLY A 62 4.90 14.81 6.27
C GLY A 62 5.70 13.51 6.33
N VAL A 63 5.66 12.86 7.50
CA VAL A 63 6.39 11.63 7.82
C VAL A 63 5.47 10.62 8.49
N LEU A 64 5.51 9.37 8.04
CA LEU A 64 4.90 8.22 8.72
C LEU A 64 5.98 7.45 9.49
N VAL A 65 5.74 7.20 10.78
CA VAL A 65 6.63 6.42 11.66
C VAL A 65 5.98 5.09 11.98
N LEU A 66 6.65 4.00 11.62
CA LEU A 66 6.25 2.64 11.99
C LEU A 66 7.21 2.08 13.02
N MET A 67 6.70 1.25 13.94
CA MET A 67 7.48 0.76 15.08
C MET A 67 7.17 -0.69 15.40
N ASP A 68 8.11 -1.40 16.04
CA ASP A 68 7.98 -2.83 16.36
C ASP A 68 7.22 -3.09 17.66
N LEU A 69 7.67 -2.58 18.79
CA LEU A 69 7.13 -2.88 20.13
C LEU A 69 6.75 -1.60 20.87
N GLY A 70 5.97 -1.75 21.96
CA GLY A 70 5.43 -0.62 22.71
C GLY A 70 6.45 0.37 23.26
N SER A 71 7.67 -0.07 23.63
CA SER A 71 8.74 0.85 24.06
C SER A 71 9.29 1.70 22.92
N ALA A 72 9.22 1.23 21.68
CA ALA A 72 9.53 2.05 20.51
C ALA A 72 8.53 3.21 20.34
N LEU A 73 7.26 3.00 20.71
CA LEU A 73 6.27 4.07 20.75
C LEU A 73 6.67 5.17 21.72
N MET A 74 7.09 4.81 22.95
CA MET A 74 7.52 5.79 23.96
C MET A 74 8.73 6.61 23.46
N SER A 75 9.69 5.96 22.79
CA SER A 75 10.85 6.66 22.21
C SER A 75 10.44 7.56 21.04
N ALA A 76 9.46 7.14 20.23
CA ALA A 76 8.96 7.96 19.16
C ALA A 76 8.15 9.17 19.67
N GLU A 77 7.30 8.99 20.69
CA GLU A 77 6.58 10.09 21.35
C GLU A 77 7.55 11.11 21.93
N PHE A 78 8.59 10.63 22.65
CA PHE A 78 9.60 11.53 23.19
C PHE A 78 10.44 12.23 22.09
N ALA A 79 10.71 11.55 20.99
CA ALA A 79 11.37 12.16 19.83
C ALA A 79 10.52 13.30 19.24
N LEU A 80 9.18 13.16 19.22
CA LEU A 80 8.27 14.24 18.76
C LEU A 80 8.31 15.47 19.68
N GLU A 81 8.46 15.28 21.00
CA GLU A 81 8.59 16.37 21.95
C GLU A 81 9.91 17.15 21.74
N LEU A 82 10.93 16.49 21.21
CA LEU A 82 12.24 17.09 20.91
C LEU A 82 12.33 17.72 19.52
N LEU A 83 11.33 17.54 18.67
CA LEU A 83 11.31 18.15 17.33
C LEU A 83 11.01 19.65 17.44
N GLU A 84 11.90 20.46 16.85
CA GLU A 84 11.69 21.89 16.68
C GLU A 84 11.28 22.18 15.23
N ASP A 85 10.27 23.04 15.02
CA ASP A 85 9.87 23.61 13.71
C ASP A 85 9.77 22.61 12.54
N ALA A 86 9.00 21.53 12.71
CA ALA A 86 8.78 20.55 11.64
C ALA A 86 7.93 21.16 10.49
N PRO A 87 8.41 21.13 9.23
CA PRO A 87 7.68 21.70 8.08
C PRO A 87 6.46 20.83 7.67
N GLY A 88 6.34 19.64 8.19
CA GLY A 88 5.27 18.69 7.90
C GLY A 88 4.76 17.97 9.14
N ARG A 89 3.61 17.32 9.01
CA ARG A 89 2.99 16.52 10.08
C ARG A 89 3.73 15.18 10.23
N VAL A 90 3.90 14.71 11.47
CA VAL A 90 4.38 13.37 11.78
C VAL A 90 3.23 12.53 12.30
N VAL A 91 3.06 11.32 11.77
CA VAL A 91 2.05 10.35 12.21
C VAL A 91 2.73 9.10 12.73
N LEU A 92 2.47 8.73 13.98
CA LEU A 92 2.86 7.43 14.54
C LEU A 92 1.80 6.40 14.18
N SER A 93 2.20 5.24 13.65
CA SER A 93 1.29 4.23 13.13
C SER A 93 1.43 2.89 13.87
N GLU A 94 0.28 2.30 14.21
CA GLU A 94 0.15 0.96 14.76
C GLU A 94 0.20 -0.16 13.70
N ALA A 95 0.48 0.20 12.44
CA ALA A 95 0.55 -0.75 11.34
C ALA A 95 1.64 -1.81 11.56
N PRO A 96 1.49 -3.02 10.98
CA PRO A 96 2.51 -4.06 11.06
C PRO A 96 3.81 -3.58 10.43
N LEU A 97 4.92 -3.72 11.16
CA LEU A 97 6.20 -3.10 10.81
C LEU A 97 6.66 -3.42 9.38
N VAL A 98 6.69 -4.68 8.99
CA VAL A 98 7.24 -5.11 7.69
C VAL A 98 6.26 -4.83 6.56
N GLU A 99 5.06 -5.42 6.64
CA GLU A 99 4.03 -5.29 5.61
C GLU A 99 3.56 -3.84 5.46
N GLY A 100 3.39 -3.15 6.60
CA GLY A 100 2.97 -1.75 6.63
C GLY A 100 4.00 -0.83 5.99
N THR A 101 5.30 -1.02 6.27
CA THR A 101 6.35 -0.21 5.65
C THR A 101 6.41 -0.41 4.13
N VAL A 102 6.25 -1.64 3.65
CA VAL A 102 6.22 -1.93 2.22
C VAL A 102 5.00 -1.26 1.54
N ALA A 103 3.81 -1.39 2.14
CA ALA A 103 2.59 -0.77 1.62
C ALA A 103 2.69 0.77 1.61
N ALA A 104 3.17 1.35 2.72
CA ALA A 104 3.43 2.78 2.84
C ALA A 104 4.42 3.30 1.78
N ALA A 105 5.52 2.56 1.54
CA ALA A 105 6.53 2.96 0.56
C ALA A 105 5.96 3.00 -0.86
N VAL A 106 5.14 2.01 -1.24
CA VAL A 106 4.49 1.98 -2.55
C VAL A 106 3.49 3.13 -2.70
N ALA A 107 2.67 3.38 -1.67
CA ALA A 107 1.69 4.47 -1.68
C ALA A 107 2.36 5.85 -1.75
N ALA A 108 3.39 6.10 -0.93
CA ALA A 108 4.16 7.35 -0.92
C ALA A 108 4.85 7.60 -2.27
N ARG A 109 5.44 6.56 -2.87
CA ARG A 109 6.01 6.63 -4.22
C ARG A 109 4.99 6.98 -5.30
N GLY A 110 3.74 6.52 -5.12
CA GLY A 110 2.60 6.84 -5.99
C GLY A 110 2.03 8.25 -5.77
N GLY A 111 2.62 9.07 -4.91
CA GLY A 111 2.16 10.44 -4.62
C GLY A 111 0.95 10.51 -3.69
N ALA A 112 0.68 9.45 -2.91
CA ALA A 112 -0.40 9.44 -1.92
C ALA A 112 -0.13 10.47 -0.80
N SER A 113 -1.21 11.03 -0.25
CA SER A 113 -1.16 11.87 0.94
C SER A 113 -0.75 11.08 2.18
N LEU A 114 -0.32 11.77 3.25
CA LEU A 114 0.09 11.11 4.50
C LEU A 114 -1.02 10.24 5.11
N ASP A 115 -2.27 10.68 5.02
CA ASP A 115 -3.41 9.91 5.55
C ASP A 115 -3.62 8.62 4.72
N GLU A 116 -3.56 8.69 3.39
CA GLU A 116 -3.65 7.52 2.51
C GLU A 116 -2.47 6.55 2.73
N VAL A 117 -1.25 7.06 2.90
CA VAL A 117 -0.06 6.25 3.20
C VAL A 117 -0.24 5.51 4.53
N SER A 118 -0.78 6.20 5.54
CA SER A 118 -1.08 5.61 6.85
C SER A 118 -2.16 4.52 6.76
N ASP A 119 -3.22 4.75 5.99
CA ASP A 119 -4.31 3.79 5.80
C ASP A 119 -3.84 2.53 5.04
N GLU A 120 -3.00 2.69 4.00
CA GLU A 120 -2.38 1.58 3.30
C GLU A 120 -1.50 0.74 4.24
N ALA A 121 -0.71 1.40 5.08
CA ALA A 121 0.12 0.71 6.08
C ALA A 121 -0.73 -0.13 7.04
N ARG A 122 -1.81 0.44 7.61
CA ARG A 122 -2.72 -0.27 8.53
C ARG A 122 -3.41 -1.46 7.88
N SER A 123 -3.77 -1.33 6.61
CA SER A 123 -4.49 -2.36 5.86
C SER A 123 -3.58 -3.51 5.40
N ALA A 124 -2.26 -3.42 5.58
CA ALA A 124 -1.29 -4.33 4.98
C ALA A 124 -1.43 -5.81 5.41
N LEU A 125 -1.94 -6.08 6.62
CA LEU A 125 -2.20 -7.45 7.08
C LEU A 125 -3.34 -8.14 6.32
N ALA A 126 -4.26 -7.38 5.73
CA ALA A 126 -5.37 -7.94 4.95
C ALA A 126 -4.87 -8.77 3.75
N MET A 127 -3.73 -8.39 3.16
CA MET A 127 -3.09 -9.15 2.08
C MET A 127 -2.74 -10.57 2.53
N LYS A 128 -2.09 -10.70 3.68
CA LYS A 128 -1.65 -11.99 4.24
C LYS A 128 -2.84 -12.84 4.68
N ALA A 129 -3.85 -12.22 5.31
CA ALA A 129 -5.09 -12.88 5.72
C ALA A 129 -5.85 -13.46 4.52
N SER A 130 -5.99 -12.69 3.44
CA SER A 130 -6.63 -13.13 2.19
C SER A 130 -5.91 -14.33 1.57
N GLN A 131 -4.59 -14.32 1.49
CA GLN A 131 -3.80 -15.42 0.92
C GLN A 131 -3.88 -16.71 1.74
N LEU A 132 -4.08 -16.61 3.06
CA LEU A 132 -4.25 -17.75 3.95
C LEU A 132 -5.71 -18.26 4.01
N GLY A 133 -6.63 -17.63 3.27
CA GLY A 133 -8.05 -17.97 3.32
C GLY A 133 -8.74 -17.59 4.63
N SER A 134 -8.09 -16.77 5.45
CA SER A 134 -8.67 -16.22 6.67
C SER A 134 -9.50 -14.99 6.29
N THR A 135 -10.80 -15.02 6.61
CA THR A 135 -11.57 -13.77 6.65
C THR A 135 -11.00 -12.92 7.78
N ALA A 136 -10.36 -11.80 7.45
CA ALA A 136 -10.00 -10.83 8.47
C ALA A 136 -11.25 -10.47 9.28
N PRO A 137 -11.15 -10.25 10.62
CA PRO A 137 -12.26 -9.71 11.38
C PRO A 137 -12.65 -8.38 10.71
N GLN A 138 -13.81 -8.35 10.06
CA GLN A 138 -14.41 -7.09 9.66
C GLN A 138 -14.58 -6.28 10.94
N ALA A 139 -14.13 -5.01 10.92
CA ALA A 139 -14.54 -4.07 11.95
C ALA A 139 -16.06 -4.16 12.08
N PRO A 140 -16.63 -4.17 13.31
CA PRO A 140 -18.06 -4.27 13.48
C PRO A 140 -18.70 -3.15 12.67
N GLU A 141 -19.55 -3.51 11.72
CA GLU A 141 -20.47 -2.55 11.12
C GLU A 141 -21.27 -1.94 12.27
N PRO A 142 -21.50 -0.61 12.28
CA PRO A 142 -22.34 -0.02 13.30
C PRO A 142 -23.68 -0.76 13.32
N GLU A 143 -24.00 -1.35 14.46
CA GLU A 143 -25.26 -2.06 14.67
C GLU A 143 -26.41 -1.14 14.26
N ALA A 144 -27.16 -1.55 13.23
CA ALA A 144 -28.39 -0.88 12.85
C ALA A 144 -29.36 -0.95 14.02
N GLU A 145 -29.81 0.19 14.50
CA GLU A 145 -30.83 0.27 15.57
C GLU A 145 -32.04 -0.58 15.20
N PRO A 146 -32.57 -1.41 16.10
CA PRO A 146 -33.73 -2.22 15.82
C PRO A 146 -35.00 -1.33 15.83
N GLY A 147 -35.52 -0.99 14.66
CA GLY A 147 -36.78 -0.26 14.61
C GLY A 147 -37.18 0.42 13.31
N ALA A 148 -36.43 0.35 12.24
CA ALA A 148 -36.89 0.91 10.96
C ALA A 148 -37.64 -0.14 10.14
N PRO A 149 -38.85 0.19 9.59
CA PRO A 149 -39.57 -0.71 8.67
C PRO A 149 -38.81 -0.89 7.37
N PRO A 150 -38.93 -2.06 6.69
CA PRO A 150 -38.24 -2.30 5.45
C PRO A 150 -38.69 -1.27 4.40
N PRO A 151 -37.77 -0.65 3.65
CA PRO A 151 -38.13 0.21 2.54
C PRO A 151 -38.66 -0.68 1.40
N ASP A 152 -39.90 -0.44 1.04
CA ASP A 152 -40.50 -0.95 -0.17
C ASP A 152 -39.77 -0.43 -1.41
N ALA A 153 -39.60 -1.33 -2.36
CA ALA A 153 -39.25 -1.09 -3.75
C ALA A 153 -37.89 -0.40 -4.01
N ASN A 154 -36.95 -1.23 -4.39
CA ASN A 154 -35.72 -0.93 -5.12
C ASN A 154 -35.89 0.21 -6.12
N PRO A 155 -35.35 1.40 -5.93
CA PRO A 155 -35.07 2.26 -7.07
C PRO A 155 -33.96 1.60 -7.90
N PRO A 156 -33.97 1.79 -9.24
CA PRO A 156 -32.92 1.22 -10.08
C PRO A 156 -31.58 1.63 -9.52
N SER A 157 -30.69 0.66 -9.32
CA SER A 157 -29.30 0.92 -8.92
C SER A 157 -28.77 2.09 -9.72
N PRO A 158 -28.10 3.08 -9.08
CA PRO A 158 -27.48 4.13 -9.87
C PRO A 158 -26.57 3.46 -10.87
N THR A 159 -26.78 3.75 -12.13
CA THR A 159 -25.96 3.33 -13.26
C THR A 159 -24.52 3.57 -12.84
N ALA A 160 -23.71 2.51 -12.74
CA ALA A 160 -22.29 2.65 -12.46
C ALA A 160 -21.76 3.71 -13.43
N PRO A 161 -20.95 4.68 -12.97
CA PRO A 161 -20.40 5.67 -13.88
C PRO A 161 -19.74 4.91 -15.03
N HIS A 162 -20.13 5.24 -16.27
CA HIS A 162 -19.52 4.63 -17.45
C HIS A 162 -18.03 4.88 -17.37
N ALA A 163 -17.24 3.82 -17.34
CA ALA A 163 -15.80 3.94 -17.45
C ALA A 163 -15.45 4.54 -18.82
N ASP A 164 -14.49 5.47 -18.84
CA ASP A 164 -14.04 6.08 -20.09
C ASP A 164 -13.15 5.12 -20.88
N ALA A 165 -12.47 4.18 -20.17
CA ALA A 165 -11.67 3.12 -20.78
C ALA A 165 -11.71 1.84 -19.92
N GLU A 166 -11.68 0.67 -20.60
CA GLU A 166 -11.67 -0.64 -19.95
C GLU A 166 -10.74 -1.60 -20.68
N ALA A 167 -10.16 -2.55 -19.95
CA ALA A 167 -9.38 -3.66 -20.51
C ALA A 167 -9.47 -4.93 -19.67
N ALA A 168 -9.22 -6.07 -20.31
CA ALA A 168 -9.06 -7.36 -19.67
C ALA A 168 -7.58 -7.78 -19.74
N LEU A 169 -6.92 -7.86 -18.59
CA LEU A 169 -5.49 -8.15 -18.49
C LEU A 169 -5.28 -9.59 -18.04
N ALA A 170 -4.61 -10.40 -18.86
CA ALA A 170 -4.25 -11.76 -18.48
C ALA A 170 -3.04 -11.78 -17.55
N VAL A 171 -3.13 -12.51 -16.44
CA VAL A 171 -2.01 -12.73 -15.52
C VAL A 171 -1.13 -13.84 -16.09
N ARG A 172 0.09 -13.48 -16.53
CA ARG A 172 1.01 -14.37 -17.26
C ARG A 172 2.30 -14.70 -16.51
N ASN A 173 2.58 -14.02 -15.42
CA ASN A 173 3.74 -14.32 -14.58
C ASN A 173 3.47 -15.51 -13.65
N GLN A 174 4.50 -16.29 -13.38
CA GLN A 174 4.40 -17.62 -12.74
C GLN A 174 3.75 -17.58 -11.35
N ILE A 175 4.04 -16.57 -10.55
CA ILE A 175 3.56 -16.46 -9.16
C ILE A 175 2.25 -15.64 -9.06
N GLY A 176 1.88 -14.91 -10.12
CA GLY A 176 0.73 -14.00 -10.10
C GLY A 176 1.04 -12.64 -9.49
N LEU A 177 0.01 -11.89 -9.09
CA LEU A 177 0.14 -10.54 -8.53
C LEU A 177 0.55 -10.55 -7.05
N HIS A 178 1.78 -10.99 -6.77
CA HIS A 178 2.40 -10.79 -5.46
C HIS A 178 2.93 -9.35 -5.29
N ALA A 179 3.53 -9.02 -4.15
CA ALA A 179 3.87 -7.63 -3.79
C ALA A 179 4.66 -6.85 -4.86
N ARG A 180 5.67 -7.44 -5.53
CA ARG A 180 6.49 -6.73 -6.53
C ARG A 180 5.71 -6.37 -7.81
N PRO A 181 5.04 -7.29 -8.53
CA PRO A 181 4.21 -6.94 -9.68
C PRO A 181 3.03 -6.05 -9.31
N ALA A 182 2.40 -6.25 -8.14
CA ALA A 182 1.34 -5.39 -7.66
C ALA A 182 1.83 -3.95 -7.39
N ALA A 183 3.04 -3.77 -6.83
CA ALA A 183 3.64 -2.44 -6.65
C ALA A 183 3.84 -1.70 -7.98
N ARG A 184 4.27 -2.41 -9.04
CA ARG A 184 4.40 -1.83 -10.39
C ARG A 184 3.04 -1.46 -10.97
N PHE A 185 2.03 -2.31 -10.77
CA PHE A 185 0.66 -2.04 -11.18
C PHE A 185 0.11 -0.79 -10.52
N VAL A 186 0.23 -0.69 -9.19
CA VAL A 186 -0.19 0.48 -8.39
C VAL A 186 0.52 1.75 -8.84
N LYS A 187 1.84 1.68 -9.06
CA LYS A 187 2.62 2.84 -9.53
C LYS A 187 2.08 3.37 -10.87
N ILE A 188 1.74 2.49 -11.81
CA ILE A 188 1.15 2.90 -13.09
C ILE A 188 -0.24 3.47 -12.88
N ALA A 189 -1.11 2.78 -12.10
CA ALA A 189 -2.48 3.23 -11.85
C ALA A 189 -2.54 4.63 -11.20
N ARG A 190 -1.57 4.98 -10.34
CA ARG A 190 -1.46 6.31 -9.72
C ARG A 190 -0.74 7.36 -10.58
N GLY A 191 -0.09 6.95 -11.66
CA GLY A 191 0.73 7.83 -12.50
C GLY A 191 -0.07 8.68 -13.50
N PHE A 192 -1.40 8.57 -13.52
CA PHE A 192 -2.28 9.24 -14.47
C PHE A 192 -3.40 9.98 -13.74
N ASP A 193 -3.88 11.06 -14.33
CA ASP A 193 -5.08 11.77 -13.88
C ASP A 193 -6.33 10.98 -14.27
N ALA A 194 -6.54 9.86 -13.57
CA ALA A 194 -7.65 8.93 -13.77
C ALA A 194 -7.91 8.12 -12.49
N GLU A 195 -9.17 7.88 -12.20
CA GLU A 195 -9.57 6.91 -11.18
C GLU A 195 -9.59 5.51 -11.81
N VAL A 196 -8.67 4.64 -11.36
CA VAL A 196 -8.53 3.29 -11.88
C VAL A 196 -9.04 2.29 -10.86
N THR A 197 -9.89 1.37 -11.29
CA THR A 197 -10.37 0.23 -10.51
C THR A 197 -9.97 -1.08 -11.17
N VAL A 198 -9.87 -2.14 -10.38
CA VAL A 198 -9.53 -3.48 -10.86
C VAL A 198 -10.35 -4.55 -10.14
N ALA A 199 -10.79 -5.56 -10.88
CA ALA A 199 -11.49 -6.73 -10.36
C ALA A 199 -10.88 -8.01 -10.93
N LYS A 200 -10.97 -9.11 -10.19
CA LYS A 200 -10.63 -10.43 -10.72
C LYS A 200 -11.85 -11.06 -11.40
N ALA A 201 -11.74 -11.45 -12.67
CA ALA A 201 -12.83 -12.13 -13.39
C ALA A 201 -13.07 -13.55 -12.81
N PRO A 202 -14.32 -14.14 -12.93
CA PRO A 202 -15.49 -13.47 -13.54
C PRO A 202 -16.27 -12.57 -12.56
N ASP A 203 -16.28 -12.83 -11.27
CA ASP A 203 -17.23 -12.24 -10.31
C ASP A 203 -16.56 -11.45 -9.19
N GLY A 204 -15.29 -11.06 -9.38
CA GLY A 204 -14.54 -10.30 -8.39
C GLY A 204 -15.12 -8.90 -8.19
N LYS A 205 -15.14 -8.45 -6.92
CA LYS A 205 -15.51 -7.08 -6.58
C LYS A 205 -14.43 -6.12 -7.09
N ALA A 206 -14.84 -5.03 -7.73
CA ALA A 206 -13.93 -3.97 -8.14
C ALA A 206 -13.36 -3.24 -6.91
N VAL A 207 -12.04 -3.03 -6.92
CA VAL A 207 -11.29 -2.34 -5.87
C VAL A 207 -10.42 -1.25 -6.48
N LYS A 208 -9.98 -0.29 -5.67
CA LYS A 208 -9.07 0.78 -6.13
C LYS A 208 -7.73 0.21 -6.56
N ALA A 209 -7.36 0.42 -7.82
CA ALA A 209 -6.11 -0.03 -8.42
C ALA A 209 -4.87 0.71 -7.87
N GLY A 210 -5.07 1.86 -7.25
CA GLY A 210 -4.03 2.64 -6.59
C GLY A 210 -3.64 2.15 -5.18
N SER A 211 -4.26 1.07 -4.68
CA SER A 211 -3.97 0.48 -3.36
C SER A 211 -3.22 -0.85 -3.53
N LEU A 212 -2.02 -0.95 -2.94
CA LEU A 212 -1.24 -2.19 -2.98
C LEU A 212 -1.98 -3.33 -2.27
N THR A 213 -2.53 -3.03 -1.11
CA THR A 213 -3.31 -3.98 -0.31
C THR A 213 -4.48 -4.54 -1.10
N ASN A 214 -5.24 -3.69 -1.77
CA ASN A 214 -6.37 -4.09 -2.59
C ASN A 214 -5.97 -4.97 -3.78
N VAL A 215 -4.92 -4.57 -4.51
CA VAL A 215 -4.46 -5.30 -5.70
C VAL A 215 -3.93 -6.69 -5.32
N VAL A 216 -3.16 -6.81 -4.24
CA VAL A 216 -2.65 -8.11 -3.77
C VAL A 216 -3.78 -8.97 -3.19
N ALA A 217 -4.76 -8.36 -2.50
CA ALA A 217 -5.91 -9.07 -1.94
C ALA A 217 -6.81 -9.74 -2.99
N LEU A 218 -6.76 -9.32 -4.27
CA LEU A 218 -7.43 -10.02 -5.38
C LEU A 218 -6.95 -11.47 -5.54
N GLY A 219 -5.75 -11.78 -5.05
CA GLY A 219 -5.18 -13.14 -5.12
C GLY A 219 -5.05 -13.66 -6.54
N ALA A 220 -4.79 -12.78 -7.51
CA ALA A 220 -4.72 -13.14 -8.92
C ALA A 220 -3.47 -13.97 -9.21
N ARG A 221 -3.64 -15.13 -9.85
CA ARG A 221 -2.62 -16.13 -10.15
C ARG A 221 -2.44 -16.29 -11.67
N LEU A 222 -1.42 -17.02 -12.06
CA LEU A 222 -1.20 -17.38 -13.47
C LEU A 222 -2.48 -17.96 -14.09
N GLY A 223 -2.89 -17.40 -15.23
CA GLY A 223 -4.11 -17.78 -15.96
C GLY A 223 -5.36 -17.01 -15.57
N ASP A 224 -5.37 -16.28 -14.46
CA ASP A 224 -6.47 -15.40 -14.10
C ASP A 224 -6.55 -14.19 -15.04
N THR A 225 -7.72 -13.56 -15.11
CA THR A 225 -7.94 -12.31 -15.85
C THR A 225 -8.34 -11.21 -14.88
N LEU A 226 -7.74 -10.04 -15.04
CA LEU A 226 -8.11 -8.82 -14.32
C LEU A 226 -8.92 -7.93 -15.25
N LEU A 227 -10.09 -7.50 -14.78
CA LEU A 227 -10.91 -6.49 -15.43
C LEU A 227 -10.51 -5.13 -14.85
N VAL A 228 -10.02 -4.24 -15.68
CA VAL A 228 -9.58 -2.91 -15.27
C VAL A 228 -10.44 -1.88 -15.94
N SER A 229 -10.92 -0.90 -15.17
CA SER A 229 -11.72 0.21 -15.64
C SER A 229 -11.11 1.52 -15.17
N ALA A 230 -11.10 2.53 -16.01
CA ALA A 230 -10.57 3.85 -15.70
C ALA A 230 -11.56 4.96 -16.09
N THR A 231 -11.64 5.99 -15.25
CA THR A 231 -12.47 7.19 -15.47
C THR A 231 -11.61 8.42 -15.24
N GLY A 232 -11.68 9.40 -16.12
CA GLY A 232 -10.96 10.66 -16.01
C GLY A 232 -10.18 11.06 -17.27
N PRO A 233 -9.54 12.24 -17.27
CA PRO A 233 -8.89 12.82 -18.45
C PRO A 233 -7.85 11.92 -19.11
N GLN A 234 -7.14 11.11 -18.33
CA GLN A 234 -6.08 10.20 -18.80
C GLN A 234 -6.46 8.72 -18.69
N ALA A 235 -7.76 8.39 -18.71
CA ALA A 235 -8.22 7.01 -18.57
C ALA A 235 -7.66 6.06 -19.65
N HIS A 236 -7.64 6.48 -20.91
CA HIS A 236 -7.12 5.67 -22.02
C HIS A 236 -5.62 5.42 -21.92
N GLU A 237 -4.84 6.44 -21.51
CA GLU A 237 -3.39 6.33 -21.31
C GLU A 237 -3.06 5.40 -20.15
N ALA A 238 -3.83 5.48 -19.05
CA ALA A 238 -3.70 4.61 -17.89
C ALA A 238 -3.94 3.14 -18.28
N ILE A 239 -5.04 2.86 -18.99
CA ILE A 239 -5.36 1.50 -19.46
C ILE A 239 -4.26 0.98 -20.39
N ALA A 240 -3.86 1.78 -21.40
CA ALA A 240 -2.80 1.36 -22.34
C ALA A 240 -1.45 1.09 -21.64
N ALA A 241 -1.12 1.81 -20.57
CA ALA A 241 0.08 1.55 -19.78
C ALA A 241 -0.03 0.24 -18.96
N LEU A 242 -1.19 -0.04 -18.40
CA LEU A 242 -1.46 -1.29 -17.68
C LEU A 242 -1.48 -2.52 -18.61
N GLU A 243 -2.00 -2.39 -19.84
CA GLU A 243 -1.92 -3.44 -20.86
C GLU A 243 -0.46 -3.78 -21.21
N ARG A 244 0.39 -2.77 -21.41
CA ARG A 244 1.83 -2.98 -21.65
C ARG A 244 2.49 -3.71 -20.49
N LEU A 245 2.21 -3.30 -19.25
CA LEU A 245 2.73 -3.96 -18.06
C LEU A 245 2.30 -5.42 -17.98
N ALA A 246 1.03 -5.72 -18.28
CA ALA A 246 0.50 -7.09 -18.30
C ALA A 246 1.16 -7.95 -19.41
N ALA A 247 1.37 -7.37 -20.60
CA ALA A 247 2.05 -8.04 -21.70
C ALA A 247 3.50 -8.46 -21.34
N GLU A 248 4.18 -7.67 -20.49
CA GLU A 248 5.52 -7.94 -19.96
C GLU A 248 5.52 -8.89 -18.73
N GLY A 249 4.35 -9.47 -18.38
CA GLY A 249 4.21 -10.31 -17.18
C GLY A 249 4.35 -9.53 -15.88
N PHE A 250 3.85 -8.31 -15.85
CA PHE A 250 3.91 -7.38 -14.70
C PHE A 250 5.35 -7.12 -14.21
N GLY A 251 6.32 -7.26 -15.13
CA GLY A 251 7.75 -7.05 -14.89
C GLY A 251 8.50 -8.23 -14.25
N ASP A 252 7.84 -9.36 -14.02
CA ASP A 252 8.48 -10.63 -13.59
C ASP A 252 8.71 -11.59 -14.78
N GLY A 253 8.38 -11.15 -16.00
CA GLY A 253 8.42 -11.95 -17.21
C GLY A 253 7.22 -12.87 -17.40
N VAL A 254 7.05 -13.36 -18.62
CA VAL A 254 5.95 -14.25 -18.98
C VAL A 254 6.35 -15.70 -18.69
N ALA A 255 5.51 -16.45 -17.97
CA ALA A 255 5.75 -17.85 -17.66
C ALA A 255 5.74 -18.71 -18.94
N ALA A 256 6.59 -19.73 -19.00
CA ALA A 256 6.56 -20.70 -20.10
C ALA A 256 5.21 -21.43 -20.12
N GLY A 257 4.49 -21.34 -21.26
CA GLY A 257 3.15 -21.92 -21.41
C GLY A 257 1.99 -21.03 -20.96
N ALA A 258 2.24 -19.75 -20.66
CA ALA A 258 1.16 -18.80 -20.39
C ALA A 258 0.23 -18.63 -21.61
N PRO A 259 -1.11 -18.43 -21.41
CA PRO A 259 -2.05 -18.23 -22.52
C PRO A 259 -1.68 -17.00 -23.37
N ALA A 260 -2.00 -17.06 -24.67
CA ALA A 260 -1.85 -15.92 -25.57
C ALA A 260 -2.73 -14.75 -25.13
N ALA A 261 -2.32 -13.52 -25.50
CA ALA A 261 -3.08 -12.31 -25.18
C ALA A 261 -4.39 -12.27 -25.96
#